data_d15b6f380eb3343265e4ef7320198475
#
_entry.id   d15b6f380eb3343265e4ef7320198475
#
_cell.length_a   1.000
_cell.length_b   1.000
_cell.length_c   1.000
_cell.angle_alpha   90.00
_cell.angle_beta   90.00
_cell.angle_gamma   90.00
#
_symmetry.space_group_name_H-M   'P 1'
#
loop_
_entity.id
_entity.type
_entity.pdbx_description
1 polymer ?
#
loop_
_entity_poly.entity_id
_entity_poly.type
_entity_poly.pdbx_seq_one_letter_code
_entity_poly.pdbx_strand_id
1 'polypeptide(L)'
;MAKKILFINQEIVPYVPETDLSHMGKALPQVMQESGHEIRTFMPKWGNINERRGQLHEVIRLSGMNLIIDDTDHPLIIKVASIVQTRIQVYFIDNDDYFTRRQMDKDENGMDYADNGERAIFFARGVLETVKKLRWVPDIIHVQGWMGAVVPLFIKKAYYDEPSFVNTKVVTSLFPNQMTSDLAPNFKKCLEFRDITADTLTKYNEVFDATELAKLAIDYSDGVIAAHQDTEADWMNYAAE
;
A
#
# COMPACT_ATOMS: atom_id res chain seq x y z
N MET A 1 14.75 19.50 10.43
CA MET A 1 14.83 18.33 11.33
C MET A 1 14.64 17.07 10.51
N ALA A 2 15.39 16.00 10.82
CA ALA A 2 15.18 14.68 10.23
C ALA A 2 13.77 14.18 10.55
N LYS A 3 13.11 13.57 9.58
CA LYS A 3 11.78 12.96 9.71
C LYS A 3 11.89 11.45 9.52
N LYS A 4 10.96 10.72 10.12
CA LYS A 4 10.75 9.30 9.85
C LYS A 4 9.65 9.17 8.80
N ILE A 5 9.98 8.64 7.63
CA ILE A 5 9.06 8.52 6.50
C ILE A 5 8.87 7.05 6.15
N LEU A 6 7.63 6.62 6.21
CA LEU A 6 7.20 5.30 5.77
C LEU A 6 6.70 5.40 4.33
N PHE A 7 7.35 4.70 3.41
CA PHE A 7 6.89 4.56 2.03
C PHE A 7 6.13 3.25 1.85
N ILE A 8 4.90 3.35 1.37
CA ILE A 8 4.05 2.21 1.02
C ILE A 8 3.85 2.25 -0.49
N ASN A 9 4.62 1.43 -1.19
CA ASN A 9 4.73 1.45 -2.64
C ASN A 9 4.14 0.18 -3.25
N GLN A 10 3.40 0.33 -4.33
CA GLN A 10 2.91 -0.81 -5.10
C GLN A 10 4.04 -1.49 -5.87
N GLU A 11 4.98 -0.72 -6.40
CA GLU A 11 6.06 -1.18 -7.28
C GLU A 11 7.38 -0.52 -6.92
N ILE A 12 8.47 -1.30 -6.97
CA ILE A 12 9.84 -0.81 -6.73
C ILE A 12 10.81 -1.57 -7.64
N VAL A 13 11.56 -0.87 -8.49
CA VAL A 13 12.69 -1.48 -9.20
C VAL A 13 13.82 -1.80 -8.21
N PRO A 14 14.57 -2.89 -8.38
CA PRO A 14 14.62 -3.82 -9.51
C PRO A 14 13.76 -5.08 -9.33
N TYR A 15 12.82 -5.09 -8.37
CA TYR A 15 12.05 -6.29 -8.03
C TYR A 15 10.94 -6.60 -9.02
N VAL A 16 10.40 -5.57 -9.68
CA VAL A 16 9.33 -5.63 -10.68
C VAL A 16 9.77 -4.96 -11.97
N PRO A 17 9.03 -5.12 -13.09
CA PRO A 17 9.31 -4.43 -14.34
C PRO A 17 9.40 -2.91 -14.19
N GLU A 18 10.14 -2.28 -15.10
CA GLU A 18 10.31 -0.84 -15.11
C GLU A 18 9.03 -0.13 -15.56
N THR A 19 8.53 0.75 -14.71
CA THR A 19 7.41 1.65 -14.92
C THR A 19 7.72 2.99 -14.23
N ASP A 20 7.01 4.06 -14.54
CA ASP A 20 7.18 5.33 -13.82
C ASP A 20 6.91 5.15 -12.32
N LEU A 21 5.90 4.34 -11.98
CA LEU A 21 5.57 4.01 -10.59
C LEU A 21 6.71 3.25 -9.90
N SER A 22 7.29 2.23 -10.55
CA SER A 22 8.38 1.43 -9.97
C SER A 22 9.68 2.21 -9.82
N HIS A 23 9.97 3.12 -10.75
CA HIS A 23 11.11 4.04 -10.65
C HIS A 23 10.91 5.04 -9.52
N MET A 24 9.73 5.65 -9.40
CA MET A 24 9.39 6.55 -8.30
C MET A 24 9.46 5.82 -6.95
N GLY A 25 9.03 4.57 -6.90
CA GLY A 25 9.08 3.72 -5.70
C GLY A 25 10.49 3.51 -5.15
N LYS A 26 11.51 3.61 -6.00
CA LYS A 26 12.93 3.58 -5.60
C LYS A 26 13.50 4.98 -5.40
N ALA A 27 13.30 5.87 -6.36
CA ALA A 27 14.00 7.17 -6.42
C ALA A 27 13.59 8.09 -5.27
N LEU A 28 12.30 8.20 -4.97
CA LEU A 28 11.83 9.11 -3.94
C LEU A 28 12.30 8.70 -2.53
N PRO A 29 12.18 7.44 -2.08
CA PRO A 29 12.78 7.01 -0.81
C PRO A 29 14.28 7.25 -0.74
N GLN A 30 15.01 7.01 -1.83
CA GLN A 30 16.45 7.23 -1.90
C GLN A 30 16.82 8.70 -1.69
N VAL A 31 16.17 9.61 -2.41
CA VAL A 31 16.42 11.06 -2.28
C VAL A 31 16.10 11.54 -0.86
N MET A 32 15.01 11.06 -0.27
CA MET A 32 14.66 11.42 1.11
C MET A 32 15.69 10.89 2.12
N GLN A 33 16.20 9.68 1.92
CA GLN A 33 17.26 9.13 2.77
C GLN A 33 18.55 9.93 2.64
N GLU A 34 18.96 10.26 1.42
CA GLU A 34 20.15 11.08 1.14
C GLU A 34 20.01 12.50 1.70
N SER A 35 18.78 12.99 1.82
CA SER A 35 18.46 14.28 2.46
C SER A 35 18.45 14.21 4.00
N GLY A 36 18.81 13.07 4.57
CA GLY A 36 18.97 12.89 6.02
C GLY A 36 17.71 12.44 6.76
N HIS A 37 16.68 11.94 6.06
CA HIS A 37 15.51 11.35 6.66
C HIS A 37 15.71 9.86 6.97
N GLU A 38 15.05 9.34 8.00
CA GLU A 38 14.99 7.92 8.29
C GLU A 38 13.85 7.27 7.50
N ILE A 39 14.15 6.25 6.71
CA ILE A 39 13.23 5.67 5.74
C ILE A 39 12.94 4.22 6.06
N ARG A 40 11.67 3.82 5.95
CA ARG A 40 11.23 2.45 5.80
C ARG A 40 10.34 2.34 4.57
N THR A 41 10.51 1.23 3.83
CA THR A 41 9.86 1.06 2.53
C THR A 41 9.20 -0.31 2.47
N PHE A 42 7.95 -0.36 2.04
CA PHE A 42 7.15 -1.58 1.90
C PHE A 42 6.60 -1.72 0.49
N MET A 43 6.47 -2.95 0.03
CA MET A 43 5.72 -3.29 -1.19
C MET A 43 5.09 -4.68 -1.06
N PRO A 44 4.07 -5.02 -1.90
CA PRO A 44 3.59 -6.38 -1.98
C PRO A 44 4.67 -7.32 -2.52
N LYS A 45 4.71 -8.53 -2.00
CA LYS A 45 5.57 -9.58 -2.55
C LYS A 45 4.88 -10.22 -3.77
N TRP A 46 4.86 -9.49 -4.87
CA TRP A 46 4.28 -9.98 -6.11
C TRP A 46 4.84 -11.35 -6.52
N GLY A 47 3.99 -12.22 -7.08
CA GLY A 47 4.37 -13.59 -7.42
C GLY A 47 5.46 -13.70 -8.50
N ASN A 48 5.59 -12.69 -9.34
CA ASN A 48 6.64 -12.60 -10.36
C ASN A 48 8.02 -12.16 -9.81
N ILE A 49 8.11 -11.81 -8.53
CA ILE A 49 9.40 -11.43 -7.92
C ILE A 49 10.27 -12.67 -7.76
N ASN A 50 11.45 -12.64 -8.36
CA ASN A 50 12.46 -13.68 -8.18
C ASN A 50 13.17 -13.48 -6.82
N GLU A 51 12.76 -14.23 -5.81
CA GLU A 51 13.26 -14.11 -4.44
C GLU A 51 14.77 -14.38 -4.33
N ARG A 52 15.28 -15.35 -5.08
CA ARG A 52 16.70 -15.71 -5.08
C ARG A 52 17.54 -14.57 -5.67
N ARG A 53 17.12 -14.03 -6.81
CA ARG A 53 17.81 -12.92 -7.47
C ARG A 53 17.72 -11.64 -6.64
N GLY A 54 16.57 -11.38 -6.04
CA GLY A 54 16.33 -10.23 -5.18
C GLY A 54 16.90 -10.39 -3.77
N GLN A 55 17.42 -11.57 -3.42
CA GLN A 55 17.96 -11.89 -2.09
C GLN A 55 16.96 -11.63 -0.97
N LEU A 56 15.71 -12.01 -1.20
CA LEU A 56 14.66 -11.88 -0.19
C LEU A 56 14.84 -12.92 0.91
N HIS A 57 14.73 -12.49 2.17
CA HIS A 57 14.80 -13.35 3.35
C HIS A 57 13.56 -13.15 4.21
N GLU A 58 12.97 -14.24 4.67
CA GLU A 58 11.86 -14.17 5.61
C GLU A 58 12.32 -13.66 6.97
N VAL A 59 11.55 -12.76 7.56
CA VAL A 59 11.76 -12.26 8.92
C VAL A 59 10.79 -12.96 9.86
N ILE A 60 11.20 -14.11 10.40
CA ILE A 60 10.36 -15.00 11.20
C ILE A 60 9.69 -14.26 12.37
N ARG A 61 10.40 -13.38 13.07
CA ARG A 61 9.85 -12.63 14.20
C ARG A 61 8.72 -11.67 13.84
N LEU A 62 8.63 -11.26 12.57
CA LEU A 62 7.56 -10.37 12.06
C LEU A 62 6.43 -11.16 11.40
N SER A 63 6.70 -12.37 10.96
CA SER A 63 5.74 -13.26 10.31
C SER A 63 4.80 -13.97 11.29
N GLY A 64 3.79 -14.65 10.77
CA GLY A 64 2.90 -15.55 11.51
C GLY A 64 1.66 -14.91 12.13
N MET A 65 1.45 -13.61 11.98
CA MET A 65 0.20 -12.98 12.37
C MET A 65 -0.90 -13.33 11.36
N ASN A 66 -2.06 -13.75 11.83
CA ASN A 66 -3.24 -13.92 10.98
C ASN A 66 -3.99 -12.60 10.85
N LEU A 67 -4.29 -12.21 9.61
CA LEU A 67 -5.16 -11.10 9.28
C LEU A 67 -6.49 -11.64 8.78
N ILE A 68 -7.58 -11.31 9.46
CA ILE A 68 -8.92 -11.71 9.05
C ILE A 68 -9.44 -10.70 8.03
N ILE A 69 -9.82 -11.18 6.86
CA ILE A 69 -10.48 -10.40 5.81
C ILE A 69 -11.69 -11.19 5.36
N ASP A 70 -12.86 -10.56 5.41
CA ASP A 70 -14.15 -11.18 5.05
C ASP A 70 -14.31 -12.62 5.62
N ASP A 71 -14.20 -12.77 6.92
CA ASP A 71 -14.37 -14.02 7.67
C ASP A 71 -13.32 -15.13 7.39
N THR A 72 -12.26 -14.83 6.67
CA THR A 72 -11.17 -15.77 6.40
C THR A 72 -9.85 -15.32 6.97
N ASP A 73 -9.07 -16.28 7.51
CA ASP A 73 -7.73 -16.05 8.05
C ASP A 73 -6.67 -16.10 6.96
N HIS A 74 -5.80 -15.10 6.95
CA HIS A 74 -4.68 -15.01 6.02
C HIS A 74 -3.38 -14.82 6.80
N PRO A 75 -2.47 -15.81 6.82
CA PRO A 75 -1.18 -15.67 7.47
C PRO A 75 -0.32 -14.59 6.80
N LEU A 76 0.19 -13.66 7.61
CA LEU A 76 1.10 -12.63 7.17
C LEU A 76 2.54 -13.15 7.18
N ILE A 77 3.20 -13.11 6.03
CA ILE A 77 4.61 -13.43 5.89
C ILE A 77 5.35 -12.14 5.52
N ILE A 78 6.44 -11.87 6.22
CA ILE A 78 7.27 -10.70 5.96
C ILE A 78 8.62 -11.13 5.45
N LYS A 79 8.98 -10.64 4.27
CA LYS A 79 10.32 -10.81 3.71
C LYS A 79 11.02 -9.46 3.61
N VAL A 80 12.34 -9.47 3.58
CA VAL A 80 13.15 -8.25 3.48
C VAL A 80 14.29 -8.46 2.50
N ALA A 81 14.61 -7.41 1.76
CA ALA A 81 15.81 -7.33 0.94
C ALA A 81 16.35 -5.90 0.94
N SER A 82 17.62 -5.72 0.56
CA SER A 82 18.23 -4.40 0.38
C SER A 82 18.42 -4.13 -1.11
N ILE A 83 18.09 -2.93 -1.54
CA ILE A 83 18.35 -2.49 -2.90
C ILE A 83 19.86 -2.31 -3.05
N VAL A 84 20.45 -3.04 -4.01
CA VAL A 84 21.88 -2.97 -4.29
C VAL A 84 22.31 -1.53 -4.57
N GLN A 85 23.48 -1.14 -4.07
CA GLN A 85 24.06 0.20 -4.18
C GLN A 85 23.30 1.33 -3.43
N THR A 86 22.28 0.96 -2.66
CA THR A 86 21.61 1.88 -1.74
C THR A 86 21.67 1.34 -0.31
N ARG A 87 21.19 2.11 0.67
CA ARG A 87 20.99 1.61 2.03
C ARG A 87 19.52 1.35 2.34
N ILE A 88 18.69 1.25 1.30
CA ILE A 88 17.25 1.07 1.45
C ILE A 88 16.93 -0.40 1.62
N GLN A 89 16.31 -0.72 2.77
CA GLN A 89 15.66 -2.00 2.98
C GLN A 89 14.21 -1.93 2.51
N VAL A 90 13.79 -2.94 1.76
CA VAL A 90 12.40 -3.12 1.35
C VAL A 90 11.80 -4.29 2.13
N TYR A 91 10.70 -4.03 2.81
CA TYR A 91 9.86 -5.04 3.44
C TYR A 91 8.77 -5.48 2.47
N PHE A 92 8.62 -6.77 2.29
CA PHE A 92 7.64 -7.36 1.38
C PHE A 92 6.52 -8.00 2.21
N ILE A 93 5.30 -7.59 1.91
CA ILE A 93 4.08 -8.20 2.48
C ILE A 93 3.71 -9.39 1.61
N ASP A 94 3.71 -10.57 2.19
CA ASP A 94 3.47 -11.83 1.48
C ASP A 94 2.36 -12.66 2.13
N ASN A 95 1.70 -13.45 1.31
CA ASN A 95 0.76 -14.49 1.66
C ASN A 95 0.65 -15.43 0.46
N ASP A 96 0.56 -16.74 0.70
CA ASP A 96 0.59 -17.73 -0.36
C ASP A 96 -0.56 -17.56 -1.36
N ASP A 97 -1.77 -17.27 -0.89
CA ASP A 97 -2.94 -17.19 -1.76
C ASP A 97 -3.03 -15.84 -2.48
N TYR A 98 -2.72 -14.74 -1.77
CA TYR A 98 -2.85 -13.40 -2.33
C TYR A 98 -1.67 -12.99 -3.23
N PHE A 99 -0.45 -13.44 -2.95
CA PHE A 99 0.74 -12.95 -3.64
C PHE A 99 1.58 -14.04 -4.27
N THR A 100 2.00 -15.05 -3.53
CA THR A 100 2.97 -16.05 -4.04
C THR A 100 2.45 -16.79 -5.27
N ARG A 101 1.16 -17.12 -5.33
CA ARG A 101 0.53 -17.87 -6.43
C ARG A 101 -0.05 -16.99 -7.54
N ARG A 102 0.19 -15.69 -7.49
CA ARG A 102 -0.33 -14.71 -8.46
C ARG A 102 0.81 -14.07 -9.26
N GLN A 103 0.45 -13.38 -10.32
CA GLN A 103 1.35 -12.40 -10.95
C GLN A 103 1.38 -11.12 -10.07
N MET A 104 1.40 -9.95 -10.66
CA MET A 104 1.18 -8.70 -9.93
C MET A 104 -0.33 -8.50 -9.67
N ASP A 105 -0.86 -7.35 -10.07
CA ASP A 105 -2.28 -7.02 -9.96
C ASP A 105 -3.13 -7.54 -11.14
N LYS A 106 -2.49 -8.05 -12.18
CA LYS A 106 -3.12 -8.57 -13.39
C LYS A 106 -2.70 -9.99 -13.71
N ASP A 107 -3.59 -10.71 -14.35
CA ASP A 107 -3.33 -12.05 -14.87
C ASP A 107 -2.50 -12.01 -16.17
N GLU A 108 -2.24 -13.18 -16.75
CA GLU A 108 -1.50 -13.34 -18.01
C GLU A 108 -2.17 -12.68 -19.21
N ASN A 109 -3.48 -12.40 -19.14
CA ASN A 109 -4.25 -11.72 -20.16
C ASN A 109 -4.33 -10.19 -19.93
N GLY A 110 -3.68 -9.68 -18.89
CA GLY A 110 -3.69 -8.27 -18.53
C GLY A 110 -4.97 -7.82 -17.83
N MET A 111 -5.78 -8.75 -17.31
CA MET A 111 -7.00 -8.46 -16.58
C MET A 111 -6.76 -8.47 -15.07
N ASP A 112 -7.38 -7.54 -14.36
CA ASP A 112 -7.31 -7.47 -12.92
C ASP A 112 -7.81 -8.76 -12.27
N TYR A 113 -7.14 -9.21 -11.21
CA TYR A 113 -7.66 -10.30 -10.39
C TYR A 113 -8.90 -9.84 -9.61
N ALA A 114 -9.89 -10.73 -9.54
CA ALA A 114 -11.16 -10.44 -8.86
C ALA A 114 -11.00 -10.13 -7.36
N ASP A 115 -9.95 -10.66 -6.71
CA ASP A 115 -9.64 -10.47 -5.30
C ASP A 115 -8.68 -9.30 -5.01
N ASN A 116 -8.43 -8.45 -5.99
CA ASN A 116 -7.50 -7.31 -5.82
C ASN A 116 -7.91 -6.36 -4.68
N GLY A 117 -9.21 -6.19 -4.42
CA GLY A 117 -9.68 -5.41 -3.28
C GLY A 117 -9.25 -6.00 -1.94
N GLU A 118 -9.41 -7.30 -1.76
CA GLU A 118 -8.95 -8.00 -0.54
C GLU A 118 -7.43 -7.95 -0.41
N ARG A 119 -6.72 -8.11 -1.53
CA ARG A 119 -5.25 -8.02 -1.58
C ARG A 119 -4.75 -6.64 -1.15
N ALA A 120 -5.43 -5.57 -1.56
CA ALA A 120 -5.12 -4.20 -1.14
C ALA A 120 -5.33 -4.00 0.36
N ILE A 121 -6.42 -4.54 0.91
CA ILE A 121 -6.71 -4.51 2.35
C ILE A 121 -5.64 -5.29 3.13
N PHE A 122 -5.31 -6.49 2.67
CA PHE A 122 -4.27 -7.31 3.31
C PHE A 122 -2.92 -6.61 3.29
N PHE A 123 -2.54 -6.01 2.17
CA PHE A 123 -1.31 -5.24 2.03
C PHE A 123 -1.28 -4.07 3.03
N ALA A 124 -2.31 -3.25 3.05
CA ALA A 124 -2.40 -2.11 3.96
C ALA A 124 -2.29 -2.53 5.43
N ARG A 125 -3.09 -3.50 5.87
CA ARG A 125 -3.07 -3.99 7.24
C ARG A 125 -1.76 -4.68 7.59
N GLY A 126 -1.22 -5.45 6.67
CA GLY A 126 0.08 -6.12 6.83
C GLY A 126 1.22 -5.12 7.08
N VAL A 127 1.26 -4.02 6.33
CA VAL A 127 2.23 -2.93 6.55
C VAL A 127 2.04 -2.33 7.94
N LEU A 128 0.84 -1.93 8.31
CA LEU A 128 0.58 -1.22 9.56
C LEU A 128 0.87 -2.10 10.78
N GLU A 129 0.47 -3.36 10.77
CA GLU A 129 0.76 -4.30 11.85
C GLU A 129 2.28 -4.59 11.96
N THR A 130 2.98 -4.64 10.82
CA THR A 130 4.44 -4.81 10.84
C THR A 130 5.14 -3.59 11.43
N VAL A 131 4.74 -2.39 11.07
CA VAL A 131 5.30 -1.14 11.63
C VAL A 131 5.08 -1.07 13.14
N LYS A 132 3.92 -1.48 13.64
CA LYS A 132 3.66 -1.60 15.09
C LYS A 132 4.64 -2.56 15.76
N LYS A 133 4.84 -3.77 15.19
CA LYS A 133 5.80 -4.75 15.71
C LYS A 133 7.24 -4.22 15.71
N LEU A 134 7.61 -3.42 14.74
CA LEU A 134 8.90 -2.76 14.66
C LEU A 134 9.08 -1.66 15.71
N ARG A 135 8.00 -1.24 16.38
CA ARG A 135 8.00 -0.11 17.34
C ARG A 135 8.63 1.16 16.75
N TRP A 136 8.36 1.37 15.48
CA TRP A 136 8.87 2.51 14.73
C TRP A 136 7.70 3.45 14.43
N VAL A 137 7.84 4.71 14.80
CA VAL A 137 6.77 5.70 14.72
C VAL A 137 7.06 6.65 13.56
N PRO A 138 6.36 6.53 12.41
CA PRO A 138 6.54 7.44 11.29
C PRO A 138 5.95 8.82 11.56
N ASP A 139 6.67 9.86 11.18
CA ASP A 139 6.10 11.23 11.09
C ASP A 139 5.17 11.35 9.88
N ILE A 140 5.55 10.70 8.77
CA ILE A 140 4.84 10.75 7.50
C ILE A 140 4.71 9.32 6.96
N ILE A 141 3.52 8.99 6.48
CA ILE A 141 3.26 7.84 5.61
C ILE A 141 3.03 8.38 4.21
N HIS A 142 3.83 7.93 3.25
CA HIS A 142 3.68 8.26 1.84
C HIS A 142 3.21 7.03 1.07
N VAL A 143 2.06 7.13 0.42
CA VAL A 143 1.42 6.04 -0.33
C VAL A 143 1.56 6.29 -1.83
N GLN A 144 1.97 5.27 -2.58
CA GLN A 144 2.09 5.31 -4.04
C GLN A 144 1.41 4.08 -4.66
N GLY A 145 0.60 4.35 -5.67
CA GLY A 145 -0.13 3.31 -6.39
C GLY A 145 -1.47 2.93 -5.74
N TRP A 146 -2.37 2.41 -6.57
CA TRP A 146 -3.74 2.14 -6.16
C TRP A 146 -3.87 1.01 -5.13
N MET A 147 -2.91 0.07 -5.11
CA MET A 147 -2.89 -1.03 -4.13
C MET A 147 -2.75 -0.53 -2.68
N GLY A 148 -2.20 0.66 -2.49
CA GLY A 148 -2.10 1.31 -1.19
C GLY A 148 -3.25 2.29 -0.87
N ALA A 149 -4.20 2.49 -1.77
CA ALA A 149 -5.22 3.54 -1.67
C ALA A 149 -6.12 3.46 -0.42
N VAL A 150 -6.22 2.28 0.20
CA VAL A 150 -7.01 2.10 1.44
C VAL A 150 -6.23 2.48 2.71
N VAL A 151 -4.93 2.66 2.64
CA VAL A 151 -4.08 2.98 3.80
C VAL A 151 -4.54 4.23 4.53
N PRO A 152 -4.84 5.35 3.86
CA PRO A 152 -5.30 6.56 4.55
C PRO A 152 -6.55 6.33 5.40
N LEU A 153 -7.54 5.61 4.88
CA LEU A 153 -8.73 5.23 5.63
C LEU A 153 -8.38 4.45 6.90
N PHE A 154 -7.53 3.42 6.79
CA PHE A 154 -7.12 2.61 7.94
C PHE A 154 -6.42 3.46 9.00
N ILE A 155 -5.50 4.33 8.61
CA ILE A 155 -4.80 5.23 9.55
C ILE A 155 -5.78 6.14 10.28
N LYS A 156 -6.72 6.77 9.57
CA LYS A 156 -7.61 7.78 10.16
C LYS A 156 -8.80 7.19 10.92
N LYS A 157 -9.16 5.94 10.69
CA LYS A 157 -10.34 5.31 11.30
C LYS A 157 -10.02 4.07 12.14
N ALA A 158 -9.21 3.13 11.64
CA ALA A 158 -8.93 1.88 12.34
C ALA A 158 -7.72 1.93 13.27
N TYR A 159 -6.76 2.80 12.99
CA TYR A 159 -5.50 2.93 13.74
C TYR A 159 -5.29 4.32 14.34
N TYR A 160 -6.34 5.15 14.42
CA TYR A 160 -6.24 6.54 14.87
C TYR A 160 -5.76 6.68 16.31
N ASP A 161 -6.03 5.70 17.17
CA ASP A 161 -5.66 5.64 18.58
C ASP A 161 -4.36 4.86 18.85
N GLU A 162 -3.77 4.27 17.80
CA GLU A 162 -2.52 3.52 17.93
C GLU A 162 -1.34 4.47 18.18
N PRO A 163 -0.55 4.24 19.26
CA PRO A 163 0.59 5.11 19.57
C PRO A 163 1.59 5.27 18.42
N SER A 164 1.70 4.26 17.56
CA SER A 164 2.57 4.32 16.38
C SER A 164 2.10 5.30 15.32
N PHE A 165 0.81 5.66 15.29
CA PHE A 165 0.22 6.42 14.17
C PHE A 165 -0.54 7.68 14.57
N VAL A 166 -0.80 7.89 15.86
CA VAL A 166 -1.65 8.98 16.38
C VAL A 166 -1.26 10.38 15.87
N ASN A 167 0.02 10.62 15.61
CA ASN A 167 0.53 11.91 15.11
C ASN A 167 1.01 11.84 13.65
N THR A 168 0.79 10.71 12.97
CA THR A 168 1.29 10.50 11.62
C THR A 168 0.46 11.26 10.59
N LYS A 169 1.14 11.93 9.65
CA LYS A 169 0.52 12.53 8.48
C LYS A 169 0.58 11.56 7.31
N VAL A 170 -0.47 11.56 6.50
CA VAL A 170 -0.59 10.69 5.33
C VAL A 170 -0.59 11.53 4.06
N VAL A 171 0.32 11.20 3.15
CA VAL A 171 0.43 11.81 1.82
C VAL A 171 0.20 10.74 0.77
N THR A 172 -0.70 10.97 -0.16
CA THR A 172 -0.98 10.05 -1.26
C THR A 172 -0.54 10.64 -2.59
N SER A 173 0.31 9.91 -3.30
CA SER A 173 0.67 10.20 -4.68
C SER A 173 -0.23 9.42 -5.63
N LEU A 174 -1.02 10.16 -6.40
CA LEU A 174 -1.92 9.61 -7.42
C LEU A 174 -1.18 9.47 -8.75
N PHE A 175 -1.27 8.27 -9.31
CA PHE A 175 -0.82 7.93 -10.65
C PHE A 175 -2.02 7.70 -11.56
N PRO A 176 -1.85 7.72 -12.90
CA PRO A 176 -2.93 7.40 -13.82
C PRO A 176 -3.59 6.06 -13.51
N ASN A 177 -4.88 5.96 -13.79
CA ASN A 177 -5.64 4.73 -13.58
C ASN A 177 -4.99 3.52 -14.28
N GLN A 178 -4.70 2.48 -13.51
CA GLN A 178 -4.14 1.22 -13.99
C GLN A 178 -5.14 0.06 -13.88
N MET A 179 -6.30 0.27 -13.27
CA MET A 179 -7.32 -0.77 -13.11
C MET A 179 -8.03 -1.02 -14.44
N THR A 180 -8.28 -2.30 -14.73
CA THR A 180 -9.02 -2.75 -15.93
C THR A 180 -10.45 -3.14 -15.62
N SER A 181 -10.80 -3.29 -14.34
CA SER A 181 -12.14 -3.65 -13.87
C SER A 181 -12.43 -3.02 -12.51
N ASP A 182 -13.69 -2.95 -12.17
CA ASP A 182 -14.13 -2.55 -10.84
C ASP A 182 -13.71 -3.60 -9.80
N LEU A 183 -13.59 -3.18 -8.55
CA LEU A 183 -13.35 -4.09 -7.43
C LEU A 183 -14.59 -4.94 -7.17
N ALA A 184 -14.40 -6.12 -6.58
CA ALA A 184 -15.47 -7.05 -6.29
C ALA A 184 -16.60 -6.39 -5.47
N PRO A 185 -17.87 -6.79 -5.67
CA PRO A 185 -19.02 -6.19 -4.98
C PRO A 185 -18.96 -6.24 -3.45
N ASN A 186 -18.22 -7.21 -2.88
CA ASN A 186 -18.04 -7.34 -1.44
C ASN A 186 -16.91 -6.47 -0.88
N PHE A 187 -16.19 -5.71 -1.73
CA PHE A 187 -15.02 -4.93 -1.30
C PHE A 187 -15.35 -3.96 -0.17
N LYS A 188 -16.47 -3.25 -0.29
CA LYS A 188 -16.93 -2.29 0.73
C LYS A 188 -17.13 -2.95 2.10
N LYS A 189 -17.70 -4.16 2.12
CA LYS A 189 -17.84 -4.95 3.34
C LYS A 189 -16.48 -5.42 3.88
N CYS A 190 -15.55 -5.81 3.00
CA CYS A 190 -14.21 -6.23 3.40
C CYS A 190 -13.39 -5.09 4.05
N LEU A 191 -13.73 -3.83 3.79
CA LEU A 191 -13.12 -2.67 4.45
C LEU A 191 -13.52 -2.54 5.92
N GLU A 192 -14.65 -3.12 6.34
CA GLU A 192 -15.14 -3.01 7.70
C GLU A 192 -14.15 -3.65 8.69
N PHE A 193 -13.59 -2.84 9.55
CA PHE A 193 -12.61 -3.26 10.54
C PHE A 193 -12.51 -2.19 11.63
N ARG A 194 -12.63 -2.59 12.92
CA ARG A 194 -12.66 -1.65 14.05
C ARG A 194 -13.69 -0.54 13.81
N ASP A 195 -13.27 0.73 13.81
CA ASP A 195 -14.14 1.89 13.63
C ASP A 195 -14.44 2.23 12.15
N ILE A 196 -13.98 1.41 11.22
CA ILE A 196 -14.47 1.44 9.83
C ILE A 196 -15.73 0.58 9.79
N THR A 197 -16.88 1.23 9.73
CA THR A 197 -18.20 0.61 9.71
C THR A 197 -18.93 0.92 8.41
N ALA A 198 -20.07 0.27 8.17
CA ALA A 198 -20.92 0.58 7.03
C ALA A 198 -21.27 2.08 6.97
N ASP A 199 -21.53 2.71 8.12
CA ASP A 199 -21.83 4.15 8.20
C ASP A 199 -20.65 5.02 7.73
N THR A 200 -19.41 4.62 8.03
CA THR A 200 -18.21 5.32 7.55
C THR A 200 -18.13 5.36 6.03
N LEU A 201 -18.69 4.35 5.38
CA LEU A 201 -18.57 4.10 3.94
C LEU A 201 -19.81 4.52 3.14
N THR A 202 -20.83 5.08 3.76
CA THR A 202 -22.13 5.40 3.11
C THR A 202 -22.01 6.38 1.96
N LYS A 203 -21.05 7.30 2.00
CA LYS A 203 -20.85 8.31 0.95
C LYS A 203 -20.25 7.73 -0.34
N TYR A 204 -19.68 6.53 -0.31
CA TYR A 204 -19.08 5.88 -1.47
C TYR A 204 -20.06 4.94 -2.16
N ASN A 205 -19.89 4.74 -3.46
CA ASN A 205 -20.67 3.80 -4.24
C ASN A 205 -20.56 2.38 -3.72
N GLU A 206 -21.55 1.53 -4.00
CA GLU A 206 -21.51 0.11 -3.60
C GLU A 206 -20.40 -0.65 -4.33
N VAL A 207 -20.14 -0.29 -5.57
CA VAL A 207 -19.05 -0.85 -6.37
C VAL A 207 -17.96 0.21 -6.52
N PHE A 208 -16.74 -0.16 -6.21
CA PHE A 208 -15.58 0.72 -6.33
C PHE A 208 -14.91 0.55 -7.69
N ASP A 209 -14.98 1.57 -8.52
CA ASP A 209 -14.08 1.77 -9.64
C ASP A 209 -12.81 2.50 -9.21
N ALA A 210 -11.92 2.79 -10.14
CA ALA A 210 -10.69 3.50 -9.86
C ALA A 210 -10.93 4.91 -9.28
N THR A 211 -11.97 5.59 -9.76
CA THR A 211 -12.31 6.94 -9.29
C THR A 211 -12.83 6.93 -7.86
N GLU A 212 -13.70 5.99 -7.51
CA GLU A 212 -14.21 5.85 -6.14
C GLU A 212 -13.09 5.48 -5.16
N LEU A 213 -12.18 4.62 -5.59
CA LEU A 213 -10.99 4.26 -4.81
C LEU A 213 -10.04 5.46 -4.61
N ALA A 214 -9.84 6.28 -5.65
CA ALA A 214 -9.06 7.51 -5.55
C ALA A 214 -9.70 8.50 -4.58
N LYS A 215 -11.01 8.71 -4.64
CA LYS A 215 -11.74 9.55 -3.69
C LYS A 215 -11.59 9.08 -2.25
N LEU A 216 -11.67 7.76 -2.02
CA LEU A 216 -11.43 7.20 -0.69
C LEU A 216 -10.03 7.57 -0.16
N ALA A 217 -9.01 7.44 -0.99
CA ALA A 217 -7.65 7.79 -0.61
C ALA A 217 -7.49 9.29 -0.34
N ILE A 218 -8.07 10.14 -1.18
CA ILE A 218 -8.05 11.60 -1.05
C ILE A 218 -8.69 12.05 0.26
N ASP A 219 -9.88 11.56 0.56
CA ASP A 219 -10.69 11.97 1.72
C ASP A 219 -9.99 11.76 3.06
N TYR A 220 -9.13 10.75 3.15
CA TYR A 220 -8.42 10.40 4.37
C TYR A 220 -6.93 10.76 4.36
N SER A 221 -6.45 11.43 3.32
CA SER A 221 -5.08 11.93 3.25
C SER A 221 -4.95 13.34 3.81
N ASP A 222 -3.81 13.64 4.42
CA ASP A 222 -3.45 15.00 4.82
C ASP A 222 -2.87 15.82 3.68
N GLY A 223 -2.45 15.16 2.60
CA GLY A 223 -1.95 15.77 1.38
C GLY A 223 -2.02 14.82 0.20
N VAL A 224 -2.22 15.39 -0.99
CA VAL A 224 -2.35 14.65 -2.25
C VAL A 224 -1.41 15.24 -3.29
N ILE A 225 -0.75 14.39 -4.06
CA ILE A 225 0.19 14.77 -5.11
C ILE A 225 -0.25 14.14 -6.43
N ALA A 226 -0.36 14.93 -7.49
CA ALA A 226 -0.39 14.40 -8.85
C ALA A 226 1.03 13.94 -9.21
N ALA A 227 1.28 12.65 -9.16
CA ALA A 227 2.63 12.10 -9.31
C ALA A 227 3.02 11.87 -10.77
N HIS A 228 2.08 12.02 -11.70
CA HIS A 228 2.29 11.88 -13.13
C HIS A 228 1.47 12.92 -13.89
N GLN A 229 1.96 13.36 -15.05
CA GLN A 229 1.27 14.36 -15.87
C GLN A 229 -0.11 13.91 -16.36
N ASP A 230 -0.29 12.60 -16.54
CA ASP A 230 -1.52 11.98 -17.02
C ASP A 230 -2.45 11.50 -15.87
N THR A 231 -2.16 11.91 -14.64
CA THR A 231 -3.08 11.67 -13.51
C THR A 231 -4.42 12.36 -13.82
N GLU A 232 -5.53 11.66 -13.56
CA GLU A 232 -6.88 12.11 -13.89
C GLU A 232 -7.17 13.49 -13.27
N ALA A 233 -7.51 14.45 -14.12
CA ALA A 233 -7.79 15.84 -13.70
C ALA A 233 -8.96 15.90 -12.71
N ASP A 234 -9.98 15.06 -12.89
CA ASP A 234 -11.14 15.01 -12.01
C ASP A 234 -10.78 14.56 -10.57
N TRP A 235 -9.78 13.69 -10.41
CA TRP A 235 -9.30 13.31 -9.08
C TRP A 235 -8.61 14.49 -8.41
N MET A 236 -7.82 15.24 -9.15
CA MET A 236 -7.11 16.41 -8.61
C MET A 236 -8.07 17.58 -8.32
N ASN A 237 -9.13 17.75 -9.13
CA ASN A 237 -10.20 18.71 -8.84
C ASN A 237 -10.93 18.34 -7.54
N TYR A 238 -11.25 17.05 -7.36
CA TYR A 238 -11.87 16.56 -6.12
C TYR A 238 -10.97 16.78 -4.89
N ALA A 239 -9.65 16.59 -5.05
CA ALA A 239 -8.70 16.81 -3.96
C ALA A 239 -8.55 18.31 -3.56
N ALA A 240 -8.98 19.23 -4.43
CA ALA A 240 -8.90 20.68 -4.20
C ALA A 240 -10.16 21.26 -3.52
N GLU A 241 -11.26 20.47 -3.45
CA GLU A 241 -12.50 20.84 -2.76
C GLU A 241 -12.36 20.70 -1.23
#